data_a617c0103705fddb4beefc3f3e7a62e9
#
_entry.id   a617c0103705fddb4beefc3f3e7a62e9
#
_cell.length_a   1.000
_cell.length_b   1.000
_cell.length_c   1.000
_cell.angle_alpha   90.00
_cell.angle_beta   90.00
_cell.angle_gamma   90.00
#
_symmetry.space_group_name_H-M   'P 1'
#
loop_
_entity.id
_entity.type
_entity.pdbx_description
1 polymer ?
#
loop_
_entity_poly.entity_id
_entity_poly.type
_entity_poly.pdbx_seq_one_letter_code
_entity_poly.pdbx_strand_id
1 'polypeptide(L)'
;MKTFIFWQRWLFYSSLAFALFGVIFAVYGNNPFFMTYNNGLADIFWMKDSIPADIEPFKAFIWGPLGATIAGCYILLAFIAWFPFRRKERWARNAILTAFSLWVVLDSAVCFYHKVYFQILIINAFSILVKALPLIFTWKEFKSSKVNLVQSH
;
A
#
# COMPACT_ATOMS: atom_id res chain seq x y z
N MET A 1 3.26 25.48 5.80
CA MET A 1 4.28 25.01 4.86
C MET A 1 5.13 23.85 5.39
N LYS A 2 5.72 23.94 6.61
CA LYS A 2 6.54 22.83 7.19
C LYS A 2 5.77 21.53 7.30
N THR A 3 4.51 21.55 7.73
CA THR A 3 3.64 20.39 7.90
C THR A 3 3.36 19.67 6.57
N PHE A 4 3.11 20.41 5.48
CA PHE A 4 2.91 19.83 4.15
C PHE A 4 4.15 19.06 3.67
N ILE A 5 5.33 19.69 3.79
CA ILE A 5 6.60 19.08 3.36
C ILE A 5 6.89 17.80 4.16
N PHE A 6 6.60 17.81 5.47
CA PHE A 6 6.74 16.62 6.30
C PHE A 6 5.87 15.46 5.79
N TRP A 7 4.57 15.70 5.59
CA TRP A 7 3.65 14.65 5.15
C TRP A 7 3.90 14.19 3.71
N GLN A 8 4.34 15.09 2.83
CA GLN A 8 4.76 14.73 1.48
C GLN A 8 5.99 13.83 1.50
N ARG A 9 7.01 14.15 2.34
CA ARG A 9 8.19 13.29 2.53
C ARG A 9 7.82 11.96 3.18
N TRP A 10 6.94 11.96 4.17
CA TRP A 10 6.40 10.75 4.78
C TRP A 10 5.78 9.83 3.73
N LEU A 11 4.92 10.37 2.87
CA LEU A 11 4.28 9.61 1.79
C LEU A 11 5.33 9.02 0.83
N PHE A 12 6.34 9.78 0.47
CA PHE A 12 7.43 9.35 -0.40
C PHE A 12 8.25 8.22 0.24
N TYR A 13 8.82 8.45 1.42
CA TYR A 13 9.69 7.45 2.05
C TYR A 13 8.94 6.20 2.50
N SER A 14 7.72 6.33 2.99
CA SER A 14 6.89 5.17 3.28
C SER A 14 6.56 4.37 2.02
N SER A 15 6.40 5.02 0.87
CA SER A 15 6.19 4.30 -0.40
C SER A 15 7.45 3.55 -0.83
N LEU A 16 8.64 4.13 -0.68
CA LEU A 16 9.89 3.40 -0.95
C LEU A 16 10.07 2.21 -0.01
N ALA A 17 9.73 2.36 1.27
CA ALA A 17 9.79 1.25 2.23
C ALA A 17 8.85 0.10 1.84
N PHE A 18 7.62 0.40 1.43
CA PHE A 18 6.69 -0.62 0.94
C PHE A 18 7.10 -1.23 -0.41
N ALA A 19 7.75 -0.45 -1.28
CA ALA A 19 8.33 -0.99 -2.52
C ALA A 19 9.45 -2.01 -2.21
N LEU A 20 10.34 -1.67 -1.28
CA LEU A 20 11.38 -2.59 -0.80
C LEU A 20 10.77 -3.84 -0.16
N PHE A 21 9.73 -3.67 0.67
CA PHE A 21 8.98 -4.80 1.22
C PHE A 21 8.42 -5.69 0.11
N GLY A 22 7.85 -5.13 -0.96
CA GLY A 22 7.35 -5.88 -2.11
C GLY A 22 8.45 -6.71 -2.79
N VAL A 23 9.66 -6.15 -2.95
CA VAL A 23 10.81 -6.89 -3.48
C VAL A 23 11.23 -8.04 -2.56
N ILE A 24 11.32 -7.76 -1.25
CA ILE A 24 11.65 -8.79 -0.25
C ILE A 24 10.61 -9.91 -0.25
N PHE A 25 9.33 -9.54 -0.32
CA PHE A 25 8.24 -10.51 -0.37
C PHE A 25 8.27 -11.37 -1.65
N ALA A 26 8.58 -10.76 -2.80
CA ALA A 26 8.71 -11.48 -4.07
C ALA A 26 9.82 -12.53 -4.06
N VAL A 27 10.96 -12.21 -3.45
CA VAL A 27 12.18 -13.05 -3.50
C VAL A 27 12.28 -13.99 -2.31
N TYR A 28 11.83 -13.53 -1.15
CA TYR A 28 12.01 -14.22 0.14
C TYR A 28 10.70 -14.54 0.85
N GLY A 29 9.58 -14.63 0.15
CA GLY A 29 8.25 -14.90 0.76
C GLY A 29 8.17 -16.20 1.59
N ASN A 30 9.08 -17.13 1.37
CA ASN A 30 9.22 -18.36 2.17
C ASN A 30 10.22 -18.23 3.35
N ASN A 31 10.82 -17.05 3.55
CA ASN A 31 11.75 -16.81 4.66
C ASN A 31 11.03 -16.88 6.01
N PRO A 32 11.71 -17.29 7.10
CA PRO A 32 11.18 -17.28 8.46
C PRO A 32 10.54 -15.95 8.90
N PHE A 33 10.97 -14.81 8.31
CA PHE A 33 10.35 -13.51 8.55
C PHE A 33 8.84 -13.49 8.24
N PHE A 34 8.40 -14.25 7.24
CA PHE A 34 6.98 -14.37 6.87
C PHE A 34 6.28 -15.59 7.53
N MET A 35 6.95 -16.29 8.42
CA MET A 35 6.43 -17.54 8.99
C MET A 35 5.12 -17.32 9.75
N THR A 36 5.02 -16.27 10.56
CA THR A 36 3.79 -15.93 11.29
C THR A 36 2.59 -15.71 10.34
N TYR A 37 2.82 -15.01 9.23
CA TYR A 37 1.80 -14.80 8.22
C TYR A 37 1.42 -16.12 7.52
N ASN A 38 2.41 -16.94 7.16
CA ASN A 38 2.22 -18.23 6.53
C ASN A 38 1.45 -19.20 7.41
N ASN A 39 1.79 -19.25 8.69
CA ASN A 39 1.12 -20.12 9.66
C ASN A 39 -0.34 -19.68 9.88
N GLY A 40 -0.60 -18.38 9.92
CA GLY A 40 -1.97 -17.85 9.97
C GLY A 40 -2.81 -18.25 8.75
N LEU A 41 -2.22 -18.28 7.56
CA LEU A 41 -2.89 -18.80 6.37
C LEU A 41 -3.08 -20.32 6.44
N ALA A 42 -2.06 -21.06 6.92
CA ALA A 42 -2.11 -22.50 7.03
C ALA A 42 -3.23 -22.97 7.98
N ASP A 43 -3.38 -22.30 9.11
CA ASP A 43 -4.45 -22.56 10.07
C ASP A 43 -5.84 -22.37 9.43
N ILE A 44 -6.04 -21.26 8.71
CA ILE A 44 -7.35 -20.94 8.11
C ILE A 44 -7.71 -21.87 6.96
N PHE A 45 -6.77 -22.17 6.06
CA PHE A 45 -7.07 -22.88 4.82
C PHE A 45 -6.91 -24.40 4.94
N TRP A 46 -6.04 -24.88 5.83
CA TRP A 46 -5.72 -26.32 5.94
C TRP A 46 -5.84 -26.87 7.36
N MET A 47 -6.15 -26.05 8.37
CA MET A 47 -6.17 -26.45 9.79
C MET A 47 -4.84 -27.08 10.21
N LYS A 48 -3.72 -26.50 9.76
CA LYS A 48 -2.35 -26.96 10.03
C LYS A 48 -1.48 -25.83 10.53
N ASP A 49 -0.41 -26.16 11.24
CA ASP A 49 0.56 -25.18 11.76
C ASP A 49 1.49 -24.62 10.66
N SER A 50 1.53 -25.28 9.51
CA SER A 50 2.34 -24.84 8.36
C SER A 50 1.66 -25.15 7.04
N ILE A 51 2.02 -24.40 6.00
CA ILE A 51 1.52 -24.65 4.64
C ILE A 51 2.00 -26.02 4.17
N PRO A 52 1.12 -26.87 3.59
CA PRO A 52 1.49 -28.19 3.09
C PRO A 52 2.63 -28.12 2.05
N ALA A 53 3.55 -29.06 2.12
CA ALA A 53 4.76 -29.06 1.29
C ALA A 53 4.47 -29.15 -0.22
N ASP A 54 3.37 -29.77 -0.61
CA ASP A 54 2.89 -29.86 -2.00
C ASP A 54 2.34 -28.52 -2.53
N ILE A 55 1.92 -27.63 -1.63
CA ILE A 55 1.42 -26.28 -1.96
C ILE A 55 2.56 -25.24 -2.02
N GLU A 56 3.69 -25.49 -1.37
CA GLU A 56 4.81 -24.53 -1.28
C GLU A 56 5.30 -24.01 -2.65
N PRO A 57 5.50 -24.85 -3.70
CA PRO A 57 5.91 -24.35 -5.02
C PRO A 57 4.88 -23.42 -5.66
N PHE A 58 3.59 -23.74 -5.51
CA PHE A 58 2.51 -22.89 -6.03
C PHE A 58 2.44 -21.55 -5.28
N LYS A 59 2.56 -21.58 -3.96
CA LYS A 59 2.63 -20.37 -3.13
C LYS A 59 3.79 -19.47 -3.57
N ALA A 60 4.98 -20.03 -3.73
CA ALA A 60 6.16 -19.27 -4.17
C ALA A 60 5.94 -18.62 -5.55
N PHE A 61 5.31 -19.35 -6.48
CA PHE A 61 4.93 -18.81 -7.78
C PHE A 61 3.94 -17.63 -7.67
N ILE A 62 2.92 -17.71 -6.82
CA ILE A 62 1.93 -16.63 -6.65
C ILE A 62 2.53 -15.41 -5.94
N TRP A 63 3.38 -15.62 -4.96
CA TRP A 63 3.97 -14.52 -4.18
C TRP A 63 5.03 -13.73 -4.93
N GLY A 64 5.72 -14.34 -5.88
CA GLY A 64 6.65 -13.65 -6.77
C GLY A 64 5.99 -12.48 -7.51
N PRO A 65 5.02 -12.74 -8.40
CA PRO A 65 4.29 -11.69 -9.12
C PRO A 65 3.53 -10.73 -8.20
N LEU A 66 2.96 -11.21 -7.09
CA LEU A 66 2.29 -10.34 -6.12
C LEU A 66 3.26 -9.34 -5.50
N GLY A 67 4.42 -9.79 -5.03
CA GLY A 67 5.44 -8.90 -4.49
C GLY A 67 5.99 -7.92 -5.51
N ALA A 68 6.20 -8.38 -6.76
CA ALA A 68 6.61 -7.51 -7.87
C ALA A 68 5.56 -6.43 -8.18
N THR A 69 4.27 -6.78 -8.14
CA THR A 69 3.16 -5.83 -8.30
C THR A 69 3.15 -4.81 -7.17
N ILE A 70 3.30 -5.24 -5.92
CA ILE A 70 3.42 -4.35 -4.76
C ILE A 70 4.59 -3.38 -4.97
N ALA A 71 5.77 -3.89 -5.32
CA ALA A 71 6.96 -3.06 -5.55
C ALA A 71 6.71 -2.01 -6.64
N GLY A 72 6.18 -2.43 -7.80
CA GLY A 72 5.89 -1.54 -8.92
C GLY A 72 4.86 -0.45 -8.58
N CYS A 73 3.76 -0.83 -7.95
CA CYS A 73 2.73 0.12 -7.51
C CYS A 73 3.27 1.15 -6.51
N TYR A 74 4.10 0.73 -5.56
CA TYR A 74 4.66 1.64 -4.56
C TYR A 74 5.80 2.50 -5.11
N ILE A 75 6.56 2.06 -6.10
CA ILE A 75 7.50 2.92 -6.85
C ILE A 75 6.72 4.00 -7.60
N LEU A 76 5.64 3.64 -8.32
CA LEU A 76 4.79 4.62 -8.98
C LEU A 76 4.22 5.63 -7.98
N LEU A 77 3.75 5.16 -6.82
CA LEU A 77 3.26 6.03 -5.75
C LEU A 77 4.34 6.98 -5.22
N ALA A 78 5.59 6.51 -5.09
CA ALA A 78 6.71 7.36 -4.69
C ALA A 78 6.96 8.47 -5.73
N PHE A 79 6.93 8.17 -7.03
CA PHE A 79 7.02 9.19 -8.08
C PHE A 79 5.87 10.20 -8.01
N ILE A 80 4.63 9.75 -7.83
CA ILE A 80 3.48 10.65 -7.67
C ILE A 80 3.67 11.54 -6.43
N ALA A 81 4.13 10.99 -5.31
CA ALA A 81 4.38 11.75 -4.09
C ALA A 81 5.50 12.80 -4.24
N TRP A 82 6.54 12.47 -4.99
CA TRP A 82 7.69 13.35 -5.16
C TRP A 82 7.47 14.47 -6.16
N PHE A 83 6.80 14.22 -7.26
CA PHE A 83 6.61 15.19 -8.35
C PHE A 83 5.27 15.93 -8.25
N PRO A 84 4.13 15.38 -8.69
CA PRO A 84 2.89 16.14 -8.77
C PRO A 84 2.25 16.43 -7.41
N PHE A 85 2.33 15.52 -6.44
CA PHE A 85 1.80 15.75 -5.11
C PHE A 85 2.55 16.89 -4.40
N ARG A 86 3.87 16.94 -4.52
CA ARG A 86 4.69 18.04 -4.02
C ARG A 86 4.31 19.39 -4.63
N ARG A 87 3.89 19.39 -5.90
CA ARG A 87 3.37 20.58 -6.60
C ARG A 87 1.91 20.89 -6.24
N LYS A 88 1.32 20.15 -5.33
CA LYS A 88 -0.09 20.28 -4.89
C LYS A 88 -1.10 20.09 -6.05
N GLU A 89 -0.75 19.27 -7.02
CA GLU A 89 -1.64 18.94 -8.13
C GLU A 89 -2.79 18.07 -7.64
N ARG A 90 -4.04 18.51 -7.86
CA ARG A 90 -5.24 17.83 -7.33
C ARG A 90 -5.40 16.41 -7.85
N TRP A 91 -5.04 16.19 -9.11
CA TRP A 91 -5.15 14.89 -9.71
C TRP A 91 -4.27 13.85 -9.00
N ALA A 92 -3.06 14.25 -8.56
CA ALA A 92 -2.15 13.36 -7.84
C ALA A 92 -2.76 12.87 -6.53
N ARG A 93 -3.32 13.80 -5.73
CA ARG A 93 -4.05 13.43 -4.52
C ARG A 93 -5.23 12.50 -4.81
N ASN A 94 -6.03 12.82 -5.83
CA ASN A 94 -7.20 12.03 -6.20
C ASN A 94 -6.80 10.66 -6.72
N ALA A 95 -5.74 10.55 -7.53
CA ALA A 95 -5.22 9.27 -8.01
C ALA A 95 -4.78 8.37 -6.86
N ILE A 96 -4.03 8.90 -5.89
CA ILE A 96 -3.61 8.15 -4.69
C ILE A 96 -4.84 7.69 -3.91
N LEU A 97 -5.79 8.60 -3.64
CA LEU A 97 -7.00 8.28 -2.88
C LEU A 97 -7.82 7.19 -3.57
N THR A 98 -8.08 7.33 -4.86
CA THR A 98 -8.88 6.37 -5.62
C THR A 98 -8.21 4.99 -5.68
N ALA A 99 -6.91 4.94 -6.06
CA ALA A 99 -6.19 3.68 -6.17
C ALA A 99 -6.10 2.96 -4.82
N PHE A 100 -5.82 3.71 -3.76
CA PHE A 100 -5.69 3.14 -2.42
C PHE A 100 -7.03 2.69 -1.85
N SER A 101 -8.11 3.47 -2.05
CA SER A 101 -9.46 3.08 -1.63
C SER A 101 -9.94 1.82 -2.36
N LEU A 102 -9.70 1.73 -3.66
CA LEU A 102 -10.04 0.55 -4.46
C LEU A 102 -9.31 -0.69 -3.93
N TRP A 103 -8.00 -0.57 -3.69
CA TRP A 103 -7.22 -1.67 -3.12
C TRP A 103 -7.76 -2.11 -1.75
N VAL A 104 -8.00 -1.17 -0.83
CA VAL A 104 -8.51 -1.48 0.52
C VAL A 104 -9.85 -2.21 0.45
N VAL A 105 -10.76 -1.75 -0.40
CA VAL A 105 -12.09 -2.36 -0.53
C VAL A 105 -11.99 -3.77 -1.09
N LEU A 106 -11.25 -3.97 -2.17
CA LEU A 106 -11.15 -5.28 -2.82
C LEU A 106 -10.39 -6.28 -1.94
N ASP A 107 -9.24 -5.88 -1.39
CA ASP A 107 -8.44 -6.76 -0.53
C ASP A 107 -9.20 -7.13 0.74
N SER A 108 -9.84 -6.16 1.41
CA SER A 108 -10.64 -6.43 2.60
C SER A 108 -11.85 -7.31 2.30
N ALA A 109 -12.50 -7.15 1.14
CA ALA A 109 -13.62 -8.00 0.74
C ALA A 109 -13.17 -9.45 0.52
N VAL A 110 -12.03 -9.67 -0.15
CA VAL A 110 -11.45 -11.01 -0.35
C VAL A 110 -11.06 -11.63 1.00
N CYS A 111 -10.37 -10.86 1.85
CA CYS A 111 -9.97 -11.33 3.18
C CYS A 111 -11.18 -11.68 4.05
N PHE A 112 -12.24 -10.89 3.99
CA PHE A 112 -13.49 -11.15 4.72
C PHE A 112 -14.17 -12.43 4.23
N TYR A 113 -14.27 -12.60 2.91
CA TYR A 113 -14.86 -13.79 2.30
C TYR A 113 -14.15 -15.07 2.71
N HIS A 114 -12.81 -15.04 2.75
CA HIS A 114 -11.97 -16.17 3.15
C HIS A 114 -11.68 -16.25 4.65
N LYS A 115 -12.28 -15.38 5.47
CA LYS A 115 -12.10 -15.33 6.94
C LYS A 115 -10.66 -15.03 7.40
N VAL A 116 -9.85 -14.41 6.55
CA VAL A 116 -8.46 -14.00 6.85
C VAL A 116 -8.48 -12.64 7.58
N TYR A 117 -9.15 -12.59 8.72
CA TYR A 117 -9.39 -11.33 9.45
C TYR A 117 -8.10 -10.67 9.99
N PHE A 118 -7.08 -11.46 10.31
CA PHE A 118 -5.80 -10.92 10.78
C PHE A 118 -5.13 -10.01 9.73
N GLN A 119 -5.28 -10.30 8.43
CA GLN A 119 -4.76 -9.44 7.36
C GLN A 119 -5.47 -8.08 7.38
N ILE A 120 -6.79 -8.05 7.52
CA ILE A 120 -7.56 -6.79 7.59
C ILE A 120 -7.12 -5.98 8.80
N LEU A 121 -7.03 -6.60 9.98
CA LEU A 121 -6.75 -5.91 11.25
C LEU A 121 -5.30 -5.43 11.36
N ILE A 122 -4.34 -6.17 10.82
CA ILE A 122 -2.92 -5.86 10.96
C ILE A 122 -2.41 -5.15 9.71
N ILE A 123 -2.47 -5.78 8.54
CA ILE A 123 -1.83 -5.30 7.31
C ILE A 123 -2.61 -4.12 6.72
N ASN A 124 -3.93 -4.29 6.52
CA ASN A 124 -4.75 -3.25 5.91
C ASN A 124 -4.88 -2.04 6.83
N ALA A 125 -5.17 -2.25 8.13
CA ALA A 125 -5.26 -1.15 9.08
C ALA A 125 -3.95 -0.36 9.18
N PHE A 126 -2.80 -1.02 9.26
CA PHE A 126 -1.49 -0.37 9.24
C PHE A 126 -1.26 0.41 7.95
N SER A 127 -1.53 -0.19 6.79
CA SER A 127 -1.39 0.47 5.49
C SER A 127 -2.30 1.69 5.37
N ILE A 128 -3.55 1.60 5.85
CA ILE A 128 -4.49 2.72 5.89
C ILE A 128 -3.91 3.86 6.73
N LEU A 129 -3.45 3.60 7.94
CA LEU A 129 -2.87 4.63 8.81
C LEU A 129 -1.69 5.33 8.11
N VAL A 130 -0.75 4.57 7.57
CA VAL A 130 0.45 5.13 6.94
C VAL A 130 0.13 6.01 5.73
N LYS A 131 -0.92 5.69 4.93
CA LYS A 131 -1.24 6.39 3.69
C LYS A 131 -2.37 7.43 3.85
N ALA A 132 -3.33 7.21 4.74
CA ALA A 132 -4.41 8.15 4.96
C ALA A 132 -3.95 9.41 5.70
N LEU A 133 -3.03 9.29 6.66
CA LEU A 133 -2.55 10.45 7.42
C LEU A 133 -1.98 11.56 6.52
N PRO A 134 -1.05 11.31 5.59
CA PRO A 134 -0.59 12.34 4.65
C PRO A 134 -1.72 13.01 3.87
N LEU A 135 -2.69 12.22 3.38
CA LEU A 135 -3.80 12.74 2.60
C LEU A 135 -4.73 13.62 3.44
N ILE A 136 -5.03 13.23 4.67
CA ILE A 136 -5.87 13.99 5.60
C ILE A 136 -5.20 15.31 5.98
N PHE A 137 -3.96 15.26 6.45
CA PHE A 137 -3.25 16.45 6.93
C PHE A 137 -2.86 17.44 5.83
N THR A 138 -2.74 16.99 4.57
CA THR A 138 -2.44 17.86 3.43
C THR A 138 -3.68 18.28 2.65
N TRP A 139 -4.87 17.80 3.00
CA TRP A 139 -6.10 18.00 2.23
C TRP A 139 -6.39 19.47 1.87
N LYS A 140 -6.22 20.37 2.84
CA LYS A 140 -6.49 21.81 2.68
C LYS A 140 -5.54 22.49 1.71
N GLU A 141 -4.32 22.00 1.59
CA GLU A 141 -3.28 22.57 0.73
C GLU A 141 -3.61 22.46 -0.78
N PHE A 142 -4.43 21.47 -1.15
CA PHE A 142 -4.87 21.26 -2.52
C PHE A 142 -6.09 22.11 -2.92
N LYS A 143 -6.72 22.86 -2.01
CA LYS A 143 -7.88 23.70 -2.29
C LYS A 143 -7.50 25.07 -2.87
N SER A 144 -6.31 25.57 -2.58
CA SER A 144 -5.89 26.94 -2.86
C SER A 144 -5.57 27.26 -4.33
N SER A 145 -5.49 26.28 -5.23
CA SER A 145 -4.95 26.48 -6.59
C SER A 145 -5.95 27.06 -7.63
N LYS A 146 -7.16 27.46 -7.25
CA LYS A 146 -8.18 27.95 -8.23
C LYS A 146 -8.16 29.47 -8.49
N VAL A 147 -7.41 30.24 -7.74
CA VAL A 147 -7.58 31.71 -7.76
C VAL A 147 -6.72 32.42 -8.82
N ASN A 148 -5.64 31.81 -9.31
CA ASN A 148 -4.66 32.55 -10.13
C ASN A 148 -4.85 32.48 -11.66
N LEU A 149 -5.92 31.85 -12.17
CA LEU A 149 -6.17 31.77 -13.62
C LEU A 149 -7.20 32.76 -14.18
N VAL A 150 -7.78 33.60 -13.33
CA VAL A 150 -8.81 34.60 -13.77
C VAL A 150 -8.24 36.02 -13.90
N GLN A 151 -7.00 36.28 -13.53
CA GLN A 151 -6.42 37.63 -13.58
C GLN A 151 -5.41 37.85 -14.73
N SER A 152 -5.37 37.03 -15.74
CA SER A 152 -4.49 37.22 -16.91
C SER A 152 -5.28 37.22 -18.23
N HIS A 153 -6.38 38.00 -18.26
CA HIS A 153 -7.02 38.46 -19.52
C HIS A 153 -7.42 39.91 -19.40
#